data_99fa72b7c572805d8be8154d9b54cc76
#
_entry.id   99fa72b7c572805d8be8154d9b54cc76
#
_cell.length_a   1.000
_cell.length_b   1.000
_cell.length_c   1.000
_cell.angle_alpha   90.00
_cell.angle_beta   90.00
_cell.angle_gamma   90.00
#
_symmetry.space_group_name_H-M   'P 1'
#
loop_
_entity.id
_entity.type
_entity.pdbx_description
1 polymer ?
#
loop_
_entity_poly.entity_id
_entity_poly.type
_entity_poly.pdbx_seq_one_letter_code
_entity_poly.pdbx_strand_id
1 'polypeptide(L)'
;LNKKEHLNFYGKILGKDKLFIRRAQVNKMRKNEFVGYHLDRDSNPDYLAAVVIQFGSDFSGGDYVVYKKGENKEKKHIRYKPKYQTMTISNCEYPHEVSKVESGTRISLVFFLCSHYGKNKRVS
;
A
#
# COMPACT_ATOMS: atom_id res chain seq x y z
N LEU A 1 12.66 5.59 7.82
CA LEU A 1 12.08 5.34 6.50
C LEU A 1 12.81 6.07 5.36
N ASN A 2 13.31 7.28 5.62
CA ASN A 2 14.00 8.08 4.60
C ASN A 2 15.51 7.85 4.55
N LYS A 3 16.03 6.82 5.19
CA LYS A 3 17.45 6.51 5.09
C LYS A 3 17.80 6.16 3.65
N LYS A 4 18.95 6.66 3.20
CA LYS A 4 19.43 6.45 1.83
C LYS A 4 19.46 4.98 1.44
N GLU A 5 19.86 4.10 2.35
CA GLU A 5 19.91 2.65 2.10
C GLU A 5 18.52 2.06 1.85
N HIS A 6 17.49 2.52 2.59
CA HIS A 6 16.11 2.07 2.39
C HIS A 6 15.58 2.57 1.04
N LEU A 7 15.82 3.82 0.71
CA LEU A 7 15.38 4.38 -0.56
C LEU A 7 16.10 3.73 -1.74
N ASN A 8 17.37 3.38 -1.59
CA ASN A 8 18.11 2.64 -2.61
C ASN A 8 17.53 1.24 -2.81
N PHE A 9 17.13 0.57 -1.73
CA PHE A 9 16.49 -0.74 -1.81
C PHE A 9 15.20 -0.67 -2.62
N TYR A 10 14.33 0.28 -2.31
CA TYR A 10 13.10 0.47 -3.07
C TYR A 10 13.37 0.85 -4.53
N GLY A 11 14.38 1.67 -4.75
CA GLY A 11 14.80 2.08 -6.09
C GLY A 11 15.21 0.91 -6.96
N LYS A 12 15.94 -0.05 -6.40
CA LYS A 12 16.32 -1.27 -7.11
C LYS A 12 15.11 -2.09 -7.52
N ILE A 13 14.14 -2.24 -6.61
CA ILE A 13 12.91 -3.00 -6.87
C ILE A 13 12.08 -2.33 -7.95
N LEU A 14 11.97 -1.01 -7.92
CA LEU A 14 11.11 -0.25 -8.82
C LEU A 14 11.82 0.25 -10.08
N GLY A 15 13.13 0.08 -10.18
CA GLY A 15 13.91 0.56 -11.32
C GLY A 15 14.02 2.08 -11.37
N LYS A 16 14.10 2.76 -10.21
CA LYS A 16 14.15 4.21 -10.10
C LYS A 16 15.41 4.67 -9.35
N ASP A 17 16.05 5.74 -9.83
CA ASP A 17 17.25 6.28 -9.22
C ASP A 17 16.99 7.11 -7.97
N LYS A 18 15.89 7.83 -7.95
CA LYS A 18 15.51 8.69 -6.82
C LYS A 18 14.08 8.42 -6.43
N LEU A 19 13.89 8.16 -5.13
CA LEU A 19 12.58 7.97 -4.55
C LEU A 19 12.45 8.81 -3.29
N PHE A 20 11.24 9.26 -3.03
CA PHE A 20 10.88 10.03 -1.85
C PHE A 20 9.68 9.38 -1.19
N ILE A 21 9.69 9.34 0.14
CA ILE A 21 8.56 8.83 0.90
C ILE A 21 7.56 9.95 1.09
N ARG A 22 6.32 9.62 0.79
CA ARG A 22 5.22 10.54 0.98
C ARG A 22 4.10 9.87 1.77
N ARG A 23 3.47 10.65 2.64
CA ARG A 23 2.25 10.28 3.36
C ARG A 23 2.35 8.95 4.11
N ALA A 24 3.26 8.87 5.06
CA ALA A 24 3.30 7.72 5.95
C ALA A 24 2.16 7.83 6.98
N GLN A 25 1.41 6.74 7.16
CA GLN A 25 0.31 6.71 8.12
C GLN A 25 0.12 5.31 8.69
N VAL A 26 -0.39 5.26 9.92
CA VAL A 26 -0.77 4.00 10.54
C VAL A 26 -2.26 3.78 10.30
N ASN A 27 -2.59 2.61 9.74
CA ASN A 27 -3.96 2.21 9.53
C ASN A 27 -4.34 1.15 10.55
N LYS A 28 -5.40 1.42 11.29
CA LYS A 28 -5.96 0.49 12.25
C LYS A 28 -7.35 0.11 11.78
N MET A 29 -7.53 -1.16 11.47
CA MET A 29 -8.81 -1.70 10.98
C MET A 29 -9.37 -2.69 11.98
N ARG A 30 -10.56 -2.40 12.46
CA ARG A 30 -11.29 -3.23 13.41
C ARG A 30 -12.21 -4.20 12.69
N LYS A 31 -12.82 -5.11 13.44
CA LYS A 31 -13.80 -6.05 12.92
C LYS A 31 -14.87 -5.34 12.07
N ASN A 32 -15.17 -5.91 10.92
CA ASN A 32 -16.12 -5.44 9.91
C ASN A 32 -15.63 -4.26 9.06
N GLU A 33 -14.48 -3.68 9.36
CA GLU A 33 -13.91 -2.62 8.52
C GLU A 33 -13.20 -3.22 7.30
N PHE A 34 -13.21 -2.46 6.21
CA PHE A 34 -12.57 -2.85 4.95
C PHE A 34 -12.13 -1.59 4.20
N VAL A 35 -11.30 -1.78 3.19
CA VAL A 35 -10.95 -0.71 2.24
C VAL A 35 -11.45 -1.15 0.86
N GLY A 36 -12.36 -0.38 0.29
CA GLY A 36 -12.98 -0.70 -0.98
C GLY A 36 -12.00 -0.66 -2.17
N TYR A 37 -12.42 -1.27 -3.25
CA TYR A 37 -11.67 -1.27 -4.51
C TYR A 37 -11.35 0.16 -4.96
N HIS A 38 -10.08 0.45 -5.19
CA HIS A 38 -9.63 1.79 -5.58
C HIS A 38 -8.24 1.75 -6.23
N LEU A 39 -7.88 2.88 -6.85
CA LEU A 39 -6.53 3.16 -7.33
C LEU A 39 -5.91 4.24 -6.46
N ASP A 40 -4.70 4.01 -5.95
CA ASP A 40 -3.99 5.03 -5.17
C ASP A 40 -3.69 6.27 -6.00
N ARG A 41 -3.46 6.10 -7.30
CA ARG A 41 -3.21 7.21 -8.21
C ARG A 41 -4.41 8.11 -8.43
N ASP A 42 -5.61 7.68 -8.08
CA ASP A 42 -6.79 8.55 -8.08
C ASP A 42 -6.69 9.62 -7.00
N SER A 43 -6.06 9.31 -5.88
CA SER A 43 -5.80 10.29 -4.81
C SER A 43 -4.62 11.19 -5.13
N ASN A 44 -3.57 10.63 -5.74
CA ASN A 44 -2.38 11.37 -6.13
C ASN A 44 -1.68 10.66 -7.30
N PRO A 45 -1.72 11.24 -8.52
CA PRO A 45 -1.14 10.60 -9.70
C PRO A 45 0.38 10.44 -9.64
N ASP A 46 1.06 11.10 -8.71
CA ASP A 46 2.51 10.97 -8.56
C ASP A 46 2.93 9.76 -7.72
N TYR A 47 2.01 9.07 -7.10
CA TYR A 47 2.33 7.86 -6.36
C TYR A 47 2.74 6.74 -7.30
N LEU A 48 3.96 6.24 -7.13
CA LEU A 48 4.49 5.13 -7.93
C LEU A 48 4.17 3.79 -7.29
N ALA A 49 4.38 3.68 -6.00
CA ALA A 49 4.18 2.44 -5.26
C ALA A 49 3.68 2.72 -3.85
N ALA A 50 2.94 1.77 -3.32
CA ALA A 50 2.52 1.76 -1.92
C ALA A 50 3.31 0.67 -1.19
N VAL A 51 3.84 1.01 -0.03
CA VAL A 51 4.51 0.07 0.85
C VAL A 51 3.65 -0.12 2.09
N VAL A 52 3.32 -1.37 2.39
CA VAL A 52 2.50 -1.72 3.54
C VAL A 52 3.30 -2.65 4.45
N ILE A 53 3.55 -2.22 5.66
CA ILE A 53 4.23 -3.02 6.68
C ILE A 53 3.21 -3.47 7.70
N GLN A 54 3.10 -4.78 7.88
CA GLN A 54 2.13 -5.38 8.79
C GLN A 54 2.72 -5.51 10.19
N PHE A 55 2.08 -4.88 11.17
CA PHE A 55 2.51 -4.93 12.57
C PHE A 55 1.67 -5.86 13.43
N GLY A 56 0.37 -5.89 13.21
CA GLY A 56 -0.51 -6.73 14.01
C GLY A 56 -0.52 -8.18 13.55
N SER A 57 -0.68 -9.11 14.49
CA SER A 57 -0.81 -10.54 14.18
C SER A 57 -2.13 -11.14 14.66
N ASP A 58 -2.85 -10.41 15.50
CA ASP A 58 -4.06 -10.93 16.15
C ASP A 58 -5.32 -10.47 15.40
N PHE A 59 -5.50 -11.03 14.20
CA PHE A 59 -6.68 -10.74 13.40
C PHE A 59 -6.88 -11.83 12.33
N SER A 60 -8.09 -11.91 11.79
CA SER A 60 -8.41 -12.71 10.61
C SER A 60 -9.15 -11.86 9.58
N GLY A 61 -9.16 -12.30 8.32
CA GLY A 61 -9.63 -11.46 7.23
C GLY A 61 -8.62 -10.35 6.93
N GLY A 62 -9.08 -9.24 6.39
CA GLY A 62 -8.19 -8.12 6.08
C GLY A 62 -7.14 -8.45 5.04
N ASP A 63 -7.48 -9.29 4.07
CA ASP A 63 -6.56 -9.68 3.00
C ASP A 63 -6.34 -8.52 2.03
N TYR A 64 -5.13 -8.42 1.54
CA TYR A 64 -4.77 -7.47 0.50
C TYR A 64 -5.02 -8.10 -0.86
N VAL A 65 -5.91 -7.50 -1.65
CA VAL A 65 -6.34 -8.04 -2.94
C VAL A 65 -5.95 -7.05 -4.03
N VAL A 66 -5.11 -7.51 -4.97
CA VAL A 66 -4.60 -6.70 -6.07
C VAL A 66 -5.17 -7.22 -7.36
N TYR A 67 -5.68 -6.32 -8.20
CA TYR A 67 -6.29 -6.64 -9.48
C TYR A 67 -5.36 -6.27 -10.63
N LYS A 68 -5.46 -6.98 -11.72
CA LYS A 68 -4.70 -6.68 -12.91
C LYS A 68 -5.14 -5.34 -13.51
N LYS A 69 -4.16 -4.53 -13.94
CA LYS A 69 -4.42 -3.23 -14.53
C LYS A 69 -5.39 -3.33 -15.72
N GLY A 70 -6.41 -2.48 -15.70
CA GLY A 70 -7.38 -2.40 -16.80
C GLY A 70 -8.38 -3.54 -16.87
N GLU A 71 -8.32 -4.50 -15.94
CA GLU A 71 -9.26 -5.61 -15.93
C GLU A 71 -10.37 -5.45 -14.93
N ASN A 72 -11.47 -6.13 -15.22
CA ASN A 72 -12.63 -6.16 -14.36
C ASN A 72 -12.31 -6.86 -13.05
N LYS A 73 -12.83 -6.32 -11.97
CA LYS A 73 -12.74 -6.85 -10.60
C LYS A 73 -13.02 -8.34 -10.49
N GLU A 74 -13.85 -8.91 -11.35
CA GLU A 74 -14.24 -10.31 -11.28
C GLU A 74 -13.28 -11.27 -11.98
N LYS A 75 -12.33 -10.78 -12.80
CA LYS A 75 -11.56 -11.66 -13.67
C LYS A 75 -10.27 -12.19 -13.07
N LYS A 76 -9.33 -11.35 -12.70
CA LYS A 76 -8.04 -11.80 -12.17
C LYS A 76 -7.58 -10.95 -11.02
N HIS A 77 -7.30 -11.60 -9.92
CA HIS A 77 -6.76 -10.92 -8.76
C HIS A 77 -5.77 -11.84 -8.04
N ILE A 78 -4.89 -11.23 -7.28
CA ILE A 78 -3.99 -11.92 -6.38
C ILE A 78 -4.35 -11.51 -4.97
N ARG A 79 -4.52 -12.49 -4.10
CA ARG A 79 -4.89 -12.27 -2.71
C ARG A 79 -3.71 -12.60 -1.80
N TYR A 80 -3.32 -11.65 -0.97
CA TYR A 80 -2.25 -11.82 0.00
C TYR A 80 -2.83 -11.77 1.41
N LYS A 81 -2.54 -12.79 2.20
CA LYS A 81 -2.87 -12.76 3.61
C LYS A 81 -1.75 -12.02 4.34
N PRO A 82 -2.05 -10.90 5.03
CA PRO A 82 -1.00 -10.16 5.73
C PRO A 82 -0.41 -11.01 6.85
N LYS A 83 0.90 -11.03 6.93
CA LYS A 83 1.64 -11.73 7.99
C LYS A 83 2.39 -10.73 8.83
N TYR A 84 2.49 -11.01 10.13
CA TYR A 84 3.25 -10.18 11.05
C TYR A 84 4.69 -9.98 10.56
N GLN A 85 5.17 -8.75 10.63
CA GLN A 85 6.50 -8.34 10.20
C GLN A 85 6.77 -8.55 8.70
N THR A 86 5.75 -8.59 7.88
CA THR A 86 5.91 -8.63 6.43
C THR A 86 5.70 -7.25 5.82
N MET A 87 6.30 -7.06 4.67
CA MET A 87 6.18 -5.85 3.88
C MET A 87 5.69 -6.21 2.49
N THR A 88 4.69 -5.48 2.02
CA THR A 88 4.17 -5.61 0.65
C THR A 88 4.47 -4.32 -0.09
N ILE A 89 5.04 -4.44 -1.28
CA ILE A 89 5.26 -3.31 -2.18
C ILE A 89 4.38 -3.54 -3.40
N SER A 90 3.49 -2.60 -3.67
CA SER A 90 2.59 -2.70 -4.81
C SER A 90 2.66 -1.47 -5.69
N ASN A 91 2.53 -1.70 -7.00
CA ASN A 91 2.48 -0.62 -7.98
C ASN A 91 1.14 0.10 -7.88
N CYS A 92 1.16 1.43 -7.78
CA CYS A 92 -0.05 2.24 -7.64
C CYS A 92 -0.91 2.29 -8.91
N GLU A 93 -0.44 1.72 -10.02
CA GLU A 93 -1.25 1.56 -11.22
C GLU A 93 -2.24 0.41 -11.14
N TYR A 94 -2.10 -0.47 -10.15
CA TYR A 94 -3.01 -1.61 -9.99
C TYR A 94 -4.09 -1.31 -8.97
N PRO A 95 -5.36 -1.50 -9.34
CA PRO A 95 -6.45 -1.40 -8.37
C PRO A 95 -6.30 -2.44 -7.27
N HIS A 96 -6.71 -2.10 -6.09
CA HIS A 96 -6.63 -3.02 -4.95
C HIS A 96 -7.71 -2.72 -3.92
N GLU A 97 -7.86 -3.65 -3.01
CA GLU A 97 -8.76 -3.52 -1.88
C GLU A 97 -8.20 -4.29 -0.68
N VAL A 98 -8.72 -4.00 0.48
CA VAL A 98 -8.47 -4.79 1.69
C VAL A 98 -9.80 -5.39 2.12
N SER A 99 -9.86 -6.71 2.16
CA SER A 99 -11.09 -7.40 2.52
C SER A 99 -11.46 -7.15 3.98
N LYS A 100 -12.73 -7.41 4.31
CA LYS A 100 -13.25 -7.17 5.65
C LYS A 100 -12.43 -7.92 6.71
N VAL A 101 -12.08 -7.23 7.77
CA VAL A 101 -11.50 -7.85 8.97
C VAL A 101 -12.61 -8.64 9.66
N GLU A 102 -12.39 -9.93 9.84
CA GLU A 102 -13.40 -10.83 10.40
C GLU A 102 -13.31 -10.92 11.92
N SER A 103 -12.11 -10.84 12.45
CA SER A 103 -11.88 -10.83 13.90
C SER A 103 -10.58 -10.08 14.20
N GLY A 104 -10.45 -9.58 15.43
CA GLY A 104 -9.28 -8.88 15.89
C GLY A 104 -9.10 -7.50 15.27
N THR A 105 -7.88 -7.02 15.27
CA THR A 105 -7.53 -5.68 14.76
C THR A 105 -6.31 -5.78 13.84
N ARG A 106 -6.46 -5.30 12.62
CA ARG A 106 -5.38 -5.24 11.62
C ARG A 106 -4.68 -3.89 11.74
N ILE A 107 -3.38 -3.91 12.01
CA ILE A 107 -2.58 -2.68 12.14
C ILE A 107 -1.45 -2.72 11.13
N SER A 108 -1.34 -1.66 10.33
CA SER A 108 -0.29 -1.55 9.32
C SER A 108 0.23 -0.13 9.22
N LEU A 109 1.49 -0.01 8.80
CA LEU A 109 2.07 1.26 8.39
C LEU A 109 2.04 1.30 6.87
N VAL A 110 1.49 2.36 6.31
CA VAL A 110 1.40 2.56 4.86
C VAL A 110 2.13 3.85 4.50
N PHE A 111 2.97 3.79 3.49
CA PHE A 111 3.54 4.99 2.91
C PHE A 111 3.66 4.83 1.41
N PHE A 112 3.78 5.96 0.72
CA PHE A 112 3.85 5.99 -0.74
C PHE A 112 5.22 6.45 -1.19
N LEU A 113 5.67 5.91 -2.33
CA LEU A 113 6.92 6.29 -2.97
C LEU A 113 6.64 7.11 -4.21
N CYS A 114 7.33 8.23 -4.33
CA CYS A 114 7.26 9.14 -5.47
C CYS A 114 8.65 9.41 -6.02
N SER A 115 8.73 9.80 -7.29
CA SER A 115 10.00 10.14 -7.94
C SER A 115 10.41 11.60 -7.74
N HIS A 116 9.54 12.44 -7.18
CA HIS A 116 9.84 13.85 -6.95
C HIS A 116 9.05 14.42 -5.78
N TYR A 117 9.61 15.46 -5.16
CA TYR A 117 8.96 16.26 -4.13
C TYR A 117 8.21 17.43 -4.73
N GLY A 118 7.25 17.94 -4.02
CA GLY A 118 6.82 19.32 -4.12
C GLY A 118 5.69 19.62 -5.06
N LYS A 119 5.52 18.87 -6.12
CA LYS A 119 4.45 19.12 -7.09
C LYS A 119 3.05 18.95 -6.50
N ASN A 120 2.93 18.08 -5.49
CA ASN A 120 1.68 17.79 -4.80
C ASN A 120 1.83 17.93 -3.30
N LYS A 121 2.63 18.92 -2.91
CA LYS A 121 2.77 19.25 -1.52
C LYS A 121 1.40 19.66 -1.00
N ARG A 122 0.85 18.88 -0.10
CA ARG A 122 -0.39 19.27 0.57
C ARG A 122 -0.13 20.54 1.35
N VAL A 123 -0.87 21.56 0.97
CA VAL A 123 -1.02 22.70 1.83
C VAL A 123 -2.08 22.29 2.85
N SER A 124 -1.63 21.81 3.95
CA SER A 124 -2.53 21.51 5.07
C SER A 124 -2.69 22.75 5.91
#